data_d935ee533f6e39a477ee5b5e66468cc4
#
_entry.id   d935ee533f6e39a477ee5b5e66468cc4
#
_cell.length_a   1.000
_cell.length_b   1.000
_cell.length_c   1.000
_cell.angle_alpha   90.00
_cell.angle_beta   90.00
_cell.angle_gamma   90.00
#
_symmetry.space_group_name_H-M   'P 1'
#
loop_
_entity.id
_entity.type
_entity.pdbx_description
1 polymer ?
#
loop_
_entity_poly.entity_id
_entity_poly.type
_entity_poly.pdbx_seq_one_letter_code
_entity_poly.pdbx_strand_id
1 'polypeptide(L)'
;GLTLAWSNEDFVRTGYRVYASDDGVTFGPPINLGGHMHTFTDPNLPVGTERYYRVSVVGSGVESKPSRIYGARVGRTPSPVLVVDGNDRWSFQTSENPAGANHGFAALTGRSISGPAFDTVHHGAVISGAVPLSPHPAVVWLLGEESTADETFDAAERTLVANYLNAGGNLFVSGAEIGWHLDRASGPTAAERNFYRTVLRAAYVADDANTYAFVPTGAGI
;
A
#
# COMPACT_ATOMS: atom_id res chain seq x y z
N GLY A 1 -5.72 20.12 4.40
CA GLY A 1 -5.93 19.46 3.10
C GLY A 1 -5.03 18.25 2.91
N LEU A 2 -5.26 17.52 1.84
CA LEU A 2 -4.47 16.34 1.45
C LEU A 2 -3.79 16.61 0.12
N THR A 3 -2.57 16.10 -0.05
CA THR A 3 -1.85 16.17 -1.32
C THR A 3 -1.58 14.75 -1.82
N LEU A 4 -2.08 14.47 -3.02
CA LEU A 4 -1.78 13.28 -3.80
C LEU A 4 -0.59 13.60 -4.71
N ALA A 5 0.38 12.69 -4.80
CA ALA A 5 1.50 12.78 -5.73
C ALA A 5 1.66 11.44 -6.48
N TRP A 6 2.08 11.50 -7.73
CA TRP A 6 2.33 10.32 -8.55
C TRP A 6 3.57 10.50 -9.42
N SER A 7 4.22 9.38 -9.73
CA SER A 7 5.32 9.35 -10.68
C SER A 7 4.80 9.45 -12.11
N ASN A 8 5.70 9.78 -12.99
CA ASN A 8 5.45 9.93 -14.40
C ASN A 8 5.91 8.68 -15.15
N GLU A 9 4.98 7.98 -15.77
CA GLU A 9 5.30 6.98 -16.77
C GLU A 9 5.54 7.67 -18.12
N ASP A 10 6.46 7.11 -18.94
CA ASP A 10 6.87 7.68 -20.24
C ASP A 10 5.81 7.53 -21.34
N PHE A 11 4.60 8.00 -21.09
CA PHE A 11 3.55 8.05 -22.10
C PHE A 11 3.38 9.45 -22.70
N VAL A 12 3.06 9.50 -23.99
CA VAL A 12 2.57 10.73 -24.64
C VAL A 12 1.18 11.02 -24.07
N ARG A 13 1.16 11.87 -23.05
CA ARG A 13 -0.06 12.25 -22.31
C ARG A 13 -0.46 13.68 -22.60
N THR A 14 -1.74 13.91 -22.62
CA THR A 14 -2.32 15.26 -22.71
C THR A 14 -2.83 15.74 -21.35
N GLY A 15 -3.08 14.82 -20.41
CA GLY A 15 -3.57 15.15 -19.09
C GLY A 15 -3.68 13.97 -18.14
N TYR A 16 -4.18 14.28 -16.96
CA TYR A 16 -4.58 13.32 -15.95
C TYR A 16 -6.03 13.57 -15.52
N ARG A 17 -6.66 12.54 -15.00
CA ARG A 17 -7.94 12.63 -14.31
C ARG A 17 -7.79 12.10 -12.91
N VAL A 18 -8.10 12.92 -11.92
CA VAL A 18 -8.14 12.55 -10.51
C VAL A 18 -9.60 12.33 -10.13
N TYR A 19 -9.88 11.19 -9.54
CA TYR A 19 -11.19 10.85 -9.00
C TYR A 19 -11.09 10.80 -7.50
N ALA A 20 -11.97 11.51 -6.81
CA ALA A 20 -12.04 11.55 -5.35
C ALA A 20 -13.25 10.78 -4.83
N SER A 21 -13.11 10.22 -3.63
CA SER A 21 -14.12 9.42 -2.95
C SER A 21 -14.05 9.64 -1.44
N ASP A 22 -15.19 9.61 -0.77
CA ASP A 22 -15.30 9.65 0.69
C ASP A 22 -15.23 8.24 1.31
N ASP A 23 -15.51 7.20 0.53
CA ASP A 23 -15.64 5.82 1.00
C ASP A 23 -14.64 4.84 0.34
N GLY A 24 -13.83 5.31 -0.61
CA GLY A 24 -12.89 4.47 -1.38
C GLY A 24 -13.58 3.49 -2.35
N VAL A 25 -14.88 3.59 -2.54
CA VAL A 25 -15.70 2.70 -3.40
C VAL A 25 -16.42 3.51 -4.48
N THR A 26 -17.14 4.55 -4.07
CA THR A 26 -17.90 5.42 -4.97
C THR A 26 -17.08 6.66 -5.28
N PHE A 27 -16.74 6.84 -6.54
CA PHE A 27 -15.95 7.98 -7.00
C PHE A 27 -16.80 9.03 -7.69
N GLY A 28 -16.51 10.28 -7.37
CA GLY A 28 -17.14 11.43 -8.03
C GLY A 28 -16.65 11.63 -9.48
N PRO A 29 -17.14 12.68 -10.15
CA PRO A 29 -16.68 13.04 -11.48
C PRO A 29 -15.18 13.38 -11.48
N PRO A 30 -14.49 13.19 -12.64
CA PRO A 30 -13.08 13.46 -12.74
C PRO A 30 -12.73 14.95 -12.62
N ILE A 31 -11.65 15.21 -11.90
CA ILE A 31 -10.95 16.49 -11.91
C ILE A 31 -9.87 16.41 -12.98
N ASN A 32 -9.97 17.23 -14.03
CA ASN A 32 -9.05 17.20 -15.14
C ASN A 32 -7.81 18.05 -14.84
N LEU A 33 -6.63 17.49 -15.06
CA LEU A 33 -5.32 18.14 -14.85
C LEU A 33 -4.49 18.09 -16.14
N GLY A 34 -3.62 19.08 -16.32
CA GLY A 34 -2.69 19.11 -17.45
C GLY A 34 -1.63 18.00 -17.37
N GLY A 35 -1.07 17.59 -18.53
CA GLY A 35 -0.13 16.49 -18.63
C GLY A 35 1.23 16.71 -17.94
N HIS A 36 1.53 17.92 -17.50
CA HIS A 36 2.74 18.25 -16.73
C HIS A 36 2.52 18.18 -15.21
N MET A 37 1.28 17.96 -14.76
CA MET A 37 0.96 17.89 -13.33
C MET A 37 1.29 16.51 -12.78
N HIS A 38 1.95 16.47 -11.62
CA HIS A 38 2.30 15.25 -10.89
C HIS A 38 1.79 15.27 -9.46
N THR A 39 1.01 16.30 -9.12
CA THR A 39 0.41 16.46 -7.80
C THR A 39 -0.99 17.04 -7.95
N PHE A 40 -1.84 16.70 -6.99
CA PHE A 40 -3.15 17.30 -6.78
C PHE A 40 -3.32 17.56 -5.29
N THR A 41 -3.75 18.76 -4.94
CA THR A 41 -4.09 19.10 -3.54
C THR A 41 -5.59 19.30 -3.42
N ASP A 42 -6.20 18.56 -2.49
CA ASP A 42 -7.58 18.73 -2.06
C ASP A 42 -7.55 19.63 -0.80
N PRO A 43 -7.86 20.91 -0.93
CA PRO A 43 -7.68 21.87 0.14
C PRO A 43 -8.83 21.85 1.14
N ASN A 44 -8.61 22.45 2.32
CA ASN A 44 -9.63 22.77 3.31
C ASN A 44 -10.43 21.57 3.88
N LEU A 45 -9.84 20.37 3.83
CA LEU A 45 -10.44 19.20 4.47
C LEU A 45 -10.27 19.32 6.00
N PRO A 46 -11.33 19.20 6.79
CA PRO A 46 -11.25 19.17 8.25
C PRO A 46 -10.38 18.04 8.79
N VAL A 47 -9.82 18.22 9.98
CA VAL A 47 -9.15 17.11 10.71
C VAL A 47 -10.13 15.98 10.95
N GLY A 48 -9.69 14.75 10.74
CA GLY A 48 -10.50 13.53 10.83
C GLY A 48 -11.22 13.15 9.53
N THR A 49 -11.22 14.00 8.51
CA THR A 49 -11.79 13.65 7.20
C THR A 49 -10.94 12.57 6.53
N GLU A 50 -11.59 11.52 6.06
CA GLU A 50 -11.00 10.53 5.15
C GLU A 50 -11.32 10.92 3.72
N ARG A 51 -10.32 10.73 2.84
CA ARG A 51 -10.48 10.95 1.42
C ARG A 51 -9.62 9.97 0.65
N TYR A 52 -10.18 9.42 -0.43
CA TYR A 52 -9.56 8.42 -1.28
C TYR A 52 -9.50 8.91 -2.71
N TYR A 53 -8.45 8.52 -3.42
CA TYR A 53 -8.18 8.98 -4.78
C TYR A 53 -7.69 7.83 -5.65
N ARG A 54 -7.98 7.96 -6.94
CA ARG A 54 -7.35 7.21 -8.03
C ARG A 54 -7.07 8.15 -9.18
N VAL A 55 -6.06 7.84 -9.97
CA VAL A 55 -5.60 8.68 -11.09
C VAL A 55 -5.60 7.87 -12.36
N SER A 56 -6.05 8.46 -13.46
CA SER A 56 -5.86 7.92 -14.81
C SER A 56 -5.08 8.88 -15.68
N VAL A 57 -4.44 8.36 -16.72
CA VAL A 57 -3.73 9.12 -17.73
C VAL A 57 -4.65 9.32 -18.93
N VAL A 58 -4.62 10.52 -19.51
CA VAL A 58 -5.32 10.83 -20.76
C VAL A 58 -4.28 11.09 -21.84
N GLY A 59 -4.37 10.37 -22.94
CA GLY A 59 -3.50 10.55 -24.10
C GLY A 59 -4.19 10.16 -25.38
N SER A 60 -3.95 10.91 -26.47
CA SER A 60 -4.53 10.65 -27.81
C SER A 60 -6.05 10.44 -27.81
N GLY A 61 -6.77 11.15 -26.91
CA GLY A 61 -8.23 11.05 -26.78
C GLY A 61 -8.72 9.81 -26.02
N VAL A 62 -7.83 8.99 -25.50
CA VAL A 62 -8.14 7.77 -24.71
C VAL A 62 -7.73 7.97 -23.26
N GLU A 63 -8.52 7.43 -22.34
CA GLU A 63 -8.22 7.35 -20.92
C GLU A 63 -7.74 5.94 -20.55
N SER A 64 -6.67 5.86 -19.76
CA SER A 64 -6.18 4.60 -19.21
C SER A 64 -7.14 4.03 -18.16
N LYS A 65 -6.94 2.76 -17.80
CA LYS A 65 -7.47 2.28 -16.51
C LYS A 65 -6.93 3.16 -15.38
N PRO A 66 -7.70 3.39 -14.32
CA PRO A 66 -7.22 4.15 -13.17
C PRO A 66 -6.14 3.39 -12.40
N SER A 67 -5.34 4.12 -11.64
CA SER A 67 -4.41 3.59 -10.66
C SER A 67 -5.13 2.79 -9.56
N ARG A 68 -4.37 2.17 -8.69
CA ARG A 68 -4.86 1.71 -7.37
C ARG A 68 -5.43 2.88 -6.58
N ILE A 69 -6.20 2.53 -5.54
CA ILE A 69 -6.85 3.52 -4.67
C ILE A 69 -5.94 3.80 -3.48
N TYR A 70 -5.58 5.06 -3.34
CA TYR A 70 -4.83 5.57 -2.21
C TYR A 70 -5.67 6.59 -1.45
N GLY A 71 -5.43 6.74 -0.16
CA GLY A 71 -6.18 7.68 0.66
C GLY A 71 -5.46 8.05 1.94
N ALA A 72 -6.05 8.98 2.65
CA ALA A 72 -5.52 9.44 3.92
C ALA A 72 -6.65 9.92 4.84
N ARG A 73 -6.37 9.95 6.14
CA ARG A 73 -7.17 10.67 7.13
C ARG A 73 -6.42 11.90 7.59
N VAL A 74 -7.03 13.07 7.37
CA VAL A 74 -6.46 14.37 7.74
C VAL A 74 -6.14 14.44 9.23
N GLY A 75 -4.92 14.82 9.57
CA GLY A 75 -4.50 14.99 10.95
C GLY A 75 -3.08 15.49 11.06
N ARG A 76 -2.34 14.95 12.02
CA ARG A 76 -0.93 15.26 12.21
C ARG A 76 -0.10 14.92 10.97
N THR A 77 0.85 15.77 10.63
CA THR A 77 1.82 15.56 9.55
C THR A 77 3.25 15.52 10.13
N PRO A 78 4.07 14.49 9.86
CA PRO A 78 3.69 13.21 9.24
C PRO A 78 2.62 12.46 10.02
N SER A 79 1.81 11.66 9.34
CA SER A 79 0.78 10.84 9.99
C SER A 79 1.41 9.80 10.91
N PRO A 80 0.77 9.41 12.01
CA PRO A 80 1.31 8.39 12.90
C PRO A 80 1.30 6.98 12.29
N VAL A 81 0.47 6.75 11.27
CA VAL A 81 0.40 5.46 10.57
C VAL A 81 0.64 5.66 9.09
N LEU A 82 1.54 4.86 8.52
CA LEU A 82 1.74 4.77 7.07
C LEU A 82 1.30 3.39 6.59
N VAL A 83 0.39 3.35 5.64
CA VAL A 83 -0.01 2.11 4.96
C VAL A 83 0.75 2.02 3.64
N VAL A 84 1.62 1.05 3.52
CA VAL A 84 2.43 0.79 2.32
C VAL A 84 1.76 -0.31 1.50
N ASP A 85 1.39 0.01 0.27
CA ASP A 85 0.96 -0.95 -0.73
C ASP A 85 2.20 -1.53 -1.41
N GLY A 86 2.64 -2.68 -0.94
CA GLY A 86 3.79 -3.43 -1.45
C GLY A 86 3.38 -4.50 -2.46
N ASN A 87 2.10 -4.59 -2.82
CA ASN A 87 1.60 -5.63 -3.70
C ASN A 87 1.88 -5.30 -5.17
N ASP A 88 2.83 -5.99 -5.80
CA ASP A 88 3.17 -5.80 -7.23
C ASP A 88 2.23 -6.52 -8.19
N ARG A 89 1.46 -7.49 -7.69
CA ARG A 89 0.54 -8.24 -8.51
C ARG A 89 -0.65 -7.39 -8.94
N TRP A 90 -0.71 -7.08 -10.25
CA TRP A 90 -1.78 -6.27 -10.83
C TRP A 90 -2.99 -7.07 -11.28
N SER A 91 -2.79 -8.33 -11.68
CA SER A 91 -3.83 -9.21 -12.21
C SER A 91 -4.02 -10.43 -11.31
N PHE A 92 -5.14 -11.12 -11.48
CA PHE A 92 -5.49 -12.36 -10.74
C PHE A 92 -5.72 -12.18 -9.23
N GLN A 93 -6.05 -10.98 -8.80
CA GLN A 93 -6.46 -10.71 -7.43
C GLN A 93 -7.92 -11.15 -7.26
N THR A 94 -8.15 -12.21 -6.50
CA THR A 94 -9.50 -12.77 -6.29
C THR A 94 -10.25 -12.06 -5.16
N SER A 95 -9.53 -11.45 -4.23
CA SER A 95 -10.07 -10.76 -3.07
C SER A 95 -10.54 -9.33 -3.35
N GLU A 96 -10.28 -8.82 -4.53
CA GLU A 96 -10.77 -7.50 -4.91
C GLU A 96 -12.24 -7.51 -5.29
N ASN A 97 -12.93 -6.44 -4.92
CA ASN A 97 -14.33 -6.19 -5.19
C ASN A 97 -14.77 -6.77 -6.55
N PRO A 98 -15.78 -7.64 -6.59
CA PRO A 98 -16.30 -8.24 -7.82
C PRO A 98 -16.80 -7.23 -8.87
N ALA A 99 -16.96 -5.95 -8.52
CA ALA A 99 -17.22 -4.88 -9.48
C ALA A 99 -16.00 -4.51 -10.35
N GLY A 100 -14.88 -5.22 -10.22
CA GLY A 100 -13.74 -5.18 -11.12
C GLY A 100 -12.70 -4.10 -10.80
N ALA A 101 -11.42 -4.50 -10.75
CA ALA A 101 -10.25 -3.64 -10.90
C ALA A 101 -10.01 -2.58 -9.82
N ASN A 102 -10.35 -2.86 -8.58
CA ASN A 102 -10.20 -1.85 -7.54
C ASN A 102 -8.99 -2.10 -6.65
N HIS A 103 -7.89 -2.48 -7.12
CA HIS A 103 -6.64 -2.54 -6.33
C HIS A 103 -6.68 -1.62 -5.09
N GLY A 104 -7.52 -1.96 -4.12
CA GLY A 104 -7.96 -1.08 -3.04
C GLY A 104 -7.46 -1.49 -1.66
N PHE A 105 -6.49 -2.41 -1.55
CA PHE A 105 -6.02 -2.93 -0.26
C PHE A 105 -5.55 -1.83 0.69
N ALA A 106 -4.80 -0.84 0.20
CA ALA A 106 -4.36 0.29 1.01
C ALA A 106 -5.54 1.13 1.52
N ALA A 107 -6.53 1.39 0.67
CA ALA A 107 -7.74 2.12 1.06
C ALA A 107 -8.59 1.34 2.06
N LEU A 108 -8.80 0.03 1.83
CA LEU A 108 -9.55 -0.85 2.75
C LEU A 108 -8.89 -0.91 4.14
N THR A 109 -7.58 -1.03 4.16
CA THR A 109 -6.80 -1.04 5.41
C THR A 109 -6.89 0.31 6.11
N GLY A 110 -6.72 1.42 5.38
CA GLY A 110 -6.84 2.77 5.95
C GLY A 110 -8.20 3.00 6.61
N ARG A 111 -9.29 2.58 5.96
CA ARG A 111 -10.67 2.63 6.52
C ARG A 111 -10.83 1.81 7.79
N SER A 112 -10.04 0.77 7.98
CA SER A 112 -10.10 -0.08 9.16
C SER A 112 -9.32 0.48 10.35
N ILE A 113 -8.48 1.50 10.13
CA ILE A 113 -7.72 2.17 11.18
C ILE A 113 -8.64 3.10 11.95
N SER A 114 -8.88 2.82 13.24
CA SER A 114 -9.72 3.65 14.09
C SER A 114 -8.89 4.71 14.82
N GLY A 115 -9.27 5.97 14.70
CA GLY A 115 -8.76 7.09 15.49
C GLY A 115 -7.59 7.85 14.89
N PRO A 116 -6.36 7.31 14.73
CA PRO A 116 -5.22 8.10 14.28
C PRO A 116 -5.31 8.51 12.81
N ALA A 117 -4.65 9.60 12.45
CA ALA A 117 -4.41 9.95 11.06
C ALA A 117 -3.54 8.87 10.40
N PHE A 118 -3.76 8.63 9.11
CA PHE A 118 -2.94 7.74 8.31
C PHE A 118 -2.71 8.32 6.91
N ASP A 119 -1.62 7.91 6.30
CA ASP A 119 -1.34 8.10 4.88
C ASP A 119 -1.20 6.75 4.20
N THR A 120 -1.43 6.69 2.91
CA THR A 120 -1.20 5.49 2.10
C THR A 120 -0.19 5.79 0.99
N VAL A 121 0.66 4.83 0.66
CA VAL A 121 1.72 5.01 -0.33
C VAL A 121 2.00 3.69 -1.07
N HIS A 122 2.42 3.79 -2.33
CA HIS A 122 3.01 2.67 -3.06
C HIS A 122 4.46 2.43 -2.61
N HIS A 123 4.87 1.18 -2.46
CA HIS A 123 6.21 0.81 -1.97
C HIS A 123 7.35 1.45 -2.79
N GLY A 124 7.16 1.63 -4.08
CA GLY A 124 8.15 2.31 -4.95
C GLY A 124 8.51 3.72 -4.49
N ALA A 125 7.58 4.47 -3.86
CA ALA A 125 7.90 5.77 -3.27
C ALA A 125 8.72 5.64 -1.98
N VAL A 126 8.59 4.52 -1.26
CA VAL A 126 9.42 4.20 -0.09
C VAL A 126 10.82 3.77 -0.54
N ILE A 127 10.91 2.89 -1.53
CA ILE A 127 12.18 2.40 -2.09
C ILE A 127 13.01 3.56 -2.67
N SER A 128 12.37 4.48 -3.38
CA SER A 128 13.05 5.66 -3.95
C SER A 128 13.45 6.71 -2.89
N GLY A 129 12.98 6.57 -1.65
CA GLY A 129 13.20 7.53 -0.59
C GLY A 129 12.31 8.79 -0.65
N ALA A 130 11.36 8.85 -1.59
CA ALA A 130 10.41 9.95 -1.69
C ALA A 130 9.48 10.02 -0.45
N VAL A 131 9.15 8.87 0.13
CA VAL A 131 8.40 8.75 1.38
C VAL A 131 9.19 7.87 2.35
N PRO A 132 9.92 8.45 3.33
CA PRO A 132 10.67 7.67 4.30
C PRO A 132 9.73 7.03 5.34
N LEU A 133 10.08 5.84 5.84
CA LEU A 133 9.34 5.16 6.91
C LEU A 133 9.53 5.84 8.28
N SER A 134 10.72 6.38 8.54
CA SER A 134 11.15 6.83 9.87
C SER A 134 10.26 7.87 10.58
N PRO A 135 9.55 8.77 9.91
CA PRO A 135 8.66 9.71 10.60
C PRO A 135 7.37 9.09 11.13
N HIS A 136 7.05 7.86 10.72
CA HIS A 136 5.81 7.18 11.07
C HIS A 136 6.06 6.19 12.19
N PRO A 137 5.46 6.37 13.39
CA PRO A 137 5.60 5.41 14.50
C PRO A 137 5.12 4.00 14.17
N ALA A 138 4.16 3.86 13.26
CA ALA A 138 3.63 2.57 12.83
C ALA A 138 3.52 2.49 11.30
N VAL A 139 3.93 1.36 10.76
CA VAL A 139 3.82 1.02 9.34
C VAL A 139 2.98 -0.24 9.18
N VAL A 140 2.03 -0.20 8.27
CA VAL A 140 1.28 -1.37 7.80
C VAL A 140 1.75 -1.66 6.39
N TRP A 141 2.35 -2.83 6.16
CA TRP A 141 2.88 -3.25 4.86
C TRP A 141 2.02 -4.37 4.27
N LEU A 142 1.43 -4.10 3.11
CA LEU A 142 0.48 -4.98 2.46
C LEU A 142 1.11 -5.61 1.22
N LEU A 143 1.15 -6.93 1.17
CA LEU A 143 1.73 -7.71 0.08
C LEU A 143 0.65 -8.46 -0.74
N GLY A 144 -0.61 -8.35 -0.33
CA GLY A 144 -1.75 -8.93 -1.05
C GLY A 144 -1.59 -10.42 -1.29
N GLU A 145 -1.73 -10.83 -2.54
CA GLU A 145 -1.64 -12.21 -3.01
C GLU A 145 -0.29 -12.51 -3.70
N GLU A 146 0.76 -11.75 -3.39
CA GLU A 146 2.10 -12.01 -3.89
C GLU A 146 2.67 -13.33 -3.39
N SER A 147 3.54 -13.90 -4.24
CA SER A 147 4.28 -15.12 -3.96
C SER A 147 5.72 -15.00 -4.45
N THR A 148 6.38 -16.13 -4.64
CA THR A 148 7.78 -16.22 -5.12
C THR A 148 8.03 -15.55 -6.48
N ALA A 149 7.03 -15.47 -7.34
CA ALA A 149 7.18 -14.84 -8.66
C ALA A 149 7.23 -13.31 -8.59
N ASP A 150 6.62 -12.74 -7.58
CA ASP A 150 6.51 -11.29 -7.40
C ASP A 150 7.49 -10.77 -6.34
N GLU A 151 8.15 -11.67 -5.60
CA GLU A 151 9.06 -11.39 -4.47
C GLU A 151 8.39 -10.58 -3.34
N THR A 152 7.63 -11.23 -2.45
CA THR A 152 6.87 -10.58 -1.35
C THR A 152 7.67 -9.50 -0.60
N PHE A 153 8.96 -9.69 -0.45
CA PHE A 153 9.91 -8.65 -0.04
C PHE A 153 11.19 -8.77 -0.87
N ASP A 154 11.43 -7.81 -1.70
CA ASP A 154 12.71 -7.72 -2.43
C ASP A 154 13.87 -7.31 -1.52
N ALA A 155 15.08 -7.24 -2.05
CA ALA A 155 16.28 -6.92 -1.27
C ALA A 155 16.28 -5.47 -0.73
N ALA A 156 15.71 -4.52 -1.47
CA ALA A 156 15.61 -3.12 -1.06
C ALA A 156 14.59 -2.96 0.06
N GLU A 157 13.43 -3.58 -0.08
CA GLU A 157 12.37 -3.58 0.92
C GLU A 157 12.81 -4.24 2.23
N ARG A 158 13.49 -5.41 2.14
CA ARG A 158 14.07 -6.08 3.33
C ARG A 158 15.03 -5.16 4.09
N THR A 159 15.84 -4.41 3.36
CA THR A 159 16.79 -3.47 3.95
C THR A 159 16.08 -2.30 4.63
N LEU A 160 15.10 -1.70 3.97
CA LEU A 160 14.31 -0.58 4.49
C LEU A 160 13.54 -0.98 5.75
N VAL A 161 12.86 -2.11 5.71
CA VAL A 161 12.09 -2.64 6.83
C VAL A 161 12.99 -2.98 8.02
N ALA A 162 14.13 -3.64 7.77
CA ALA A 162 15.09 -3.95 8.83
C ALA A 162 15.62 -2.67 9.51
N ASN A 163 16.00 -1.66 8.73
CA ASN A 163 16.46 -0.39 9.26
C ASN A 163 15.39 0.34 10.07
N TYR A 164 14.16 0.34 9.59
CA TYR A 164 13.02 0.95 10.28
C TYR A 164 12.76 0.28 11.64
N LEU A 165 12.73 -1.05 11.69
CA LEU A 165 12.50 -1.80 12.92
C LEU A 165 13.68 -1.66 13.90
N ASN A 166 14.92 -1.66 13.41
CA ASN A 166 16.11 -1.43 14.23
C ASN A 166 16.15 -0.01 14.84
N ALA A 167 15.50 0.95 14.19
CA ALA A 167 15.32 2.30 14.72
C ALA A 167 14.14 2.44 15.70
N GLY A 168 13.45 1.34 16.02
CA GLY A 168 12.33 1.31 16.98
C GLY A 168 10.95 1.55 16.37
N GLY A 169 10.81 1.43 15.06
CA GLY A 169 9.51 1.47 14.40
C GLY A 169 8.65 0.24 14.69
N ASN A 170 7.35 0.36 14.51
CA ASN A 170 6.39 -0.74 14.65
C ASN A 170 5.85 -1.14 13.29
N LEU A 171 5.85 -2.43 12.98
CA LEU A 171 5.44 -2.97 11.70
C LEU A 171 4.32 -4.01 11.87
N PHE A 172 3.27 -3.86 11.08
CA PHE A 172 2.30 -4.90 10.79
C PHE A 172 2.45 -5.30 9.32
N VAL A 173 2.56 -6.60 9.04
CA VAL A 173 2.67 -7.14 7.68
C VAL A 173 1.50 -8.07 7.39
N SER A 174 0.91 -7.94 6.22
CA SER A 174 -0.14 -8.81 5.74
C SER A 174 0.09 -9.20 4.27
N GLY A 175 -0.03 -10.50 3.98
CA GLY A 175 0.09 -11.05 2.64
C GLY A 175 -0.05 -12.57 2.66
N ALA A 176 -0.36 -13.18 1.51
CA ALA A 176 -0.68 -14.60 1.42
C ALA A 176 0.54 -15.51 1.60
N GLU A 177 1.64 -15.25 0.90
CA GLU A 177 2.73 -16.20 0.67
C GLU A 177 4.07 -15.78 1.31
N ILE A 178 4.04 -14.90 2.31
CA ILE A 178 5.27 -14.31 2.90
C ILE A 178 6.20 -15.40 3.44
N GLY A 179 5.67 -16.30 4.26
CA GLY A 179 6.45 -17.38 4.86
C GLY A 179 6.90 -18.40 3.83
N TRP A 180 6.05 -18.74 2.87
CA TRP A 180 6.39 -19.62 1.76
C TRP A 180 7.55 -19.05 0.94
N HIS A 181 7.46 -17.79 0.52
CA HIS A 181 8.52 -17.16 -0.25
C HIS A 181 9.84 -17.13 0.54
N LEU A 182 9.82 -16.62 1.77
CA LEU A 182 11.03 -16.25 2.49
C LEU A 182 11.67 -17.38 3.32
N ASP A 183 10.91 -18.44 3.70
CA ASP A 183 11.42 -19.40 4.70
C ASP A 183 11.07 -20.87 4.44
N ARG A 184 10.38 -21.28 3.35
CA ARG A 184 10.12 -22.70 3.06
C ARG A 184 11.41 -23.52 2.97
N ALA A 185 11.33 -24.83 3.09
CA ALA A 185 12.49 -25.73 3.22
C ALA A 185 13.53 -25.59 2.09
N SER A 186 13.08 -25.38 0.84
CA SER A 186 13.97 -25.20 -0.31
C SER A 186 13.57 -23.98 -1.14
N GLY A 187 14.52 -23.31 -1.77
CA GLY A 187 14.33 -22.14 -2.62
C GLY A 187 14.80 -20.82 -2.01
N PRO A 188 14.32 -20.38 -0.83
CA PRO A 188 14.77 -19.14 -0.23
C PRO A 188 16.28 -19.05 0.00
N THR A 189 16.83 -17.89 -0.21
CA THR A 189 18.24 -17.58 0.10
C THR A 189 18.47 -17.46 1.60
N ALA A 190 19.74 -17.46 2.01
CA ALA A 190 20.10 -17.23 3.42
C ALA A 190 19.67 -15.84 3.91
N ALA A 191 19.69 -14.83 3.04
CA ALA A 191 19.28 -13.47 3.37
C ALA A 191 17.77 -13.36 3.61
N GLU A 192 16.96 -14.02 2.79
CA GLU A 192 15.49 -14.09 2.95
C GLU A 192 15.11 -14.79 4.25
N ARG A 193 15.68 -15.96 4.51
CA ARG A 193 15.46 -16.70 5.78
C ARG A 193 15.85 -15.88 7.00
N ASN A 194 17.00 -15.22 6.92
CA ASN A 194 17.47 -14.38 8.02
C ASN A 194 16.48 -13.22 8.26
N PHE A 195 16.04 -12.54 7.22
CA PHE A 195 15.05 -11.48 7.33
C PHE A 195 13.76 -11.99 7.99
N TYR A 196 13.20 -13.08 7.49
CA TYR A 196 11.94 -13.64 8.02
C TYR A 196 12.08 -14.04 9.49
N ARG A 197 13.17 -14.74 9.84
CA ARG A 197 13.37 -15.30 11.18
C ARG A 197 13.84 -14.29 12.21
N THR A 198 14.72 -13.36 11.84
CA THR A 198 15.34 -12.45 12.80
C THR A 198 14.76 -11.05 12.80
N VAL A 199 14.27 -10.56 11.65
CA VAL A 199 13.66 -9.23 11.52
C VAL A 199 12.17 -9.31 11.74
N LEU A 200 11.45 -10.14 10.96
CA LEU A 200 10.00 -10.32 11.13
C LEU A 200 9.64 -11.23 12.33
N ARG A 201 10.63 -11.92 12.91
CA ARG A 201 10.45 -12.79 14.09
C ARG A 201 9.42 -13.90 13.86
N ALA A 202 9.37 -14.45 12.65
CA ALA A 202 8.45 -15.51 12.22
C ALA A 202 9.20 -16.77 11.78
N ALA A 203 8.51 -17.88 11.70
CA ALA A 203 9.02 -19.12 11.15
C ALA A 203 7.92 -19.78 10.29
N TYR A 204 8.29 -20.25 9.10
CA TYR A 204 7.40 -20.99 8.24
C TYR A 204 7.18 -22.39 8.80
N VAL A 205 5.92 -22.81 8.90
CA VAL A 205 5.54 -24.13 9.43
C VAL A 205 4.90 -24.98 8.33
N ALA A 206 3.88 -24.45 7.66
CA ALA A 206 3.12 -25.16 6.64
C ALA A 206 2.53 -24.16 5.65
N ASP A 207 2.28 -24.63 4.44
CA ASP A 207 1.67 -23.87 3.37
C ASP A 207 0.18 -23.58 3.65
N ASP A 208 -0.52 -24.58 4.13
CA ASP A 208 -1.92 -24.45 4.54
C ASP A 208 -2.08 -24.83 6.03
N ALA A 209 -2.60 -23.88 6.80
CA ALA A 209 -2.92 -24.08 8.22
C ALA A 209 -4.22 -24.89 8.42
N ASN A 210 -4.92 -25.27 7.36
CA ASN A 210 -6.25 -25.90 7.40
C ASN A 210 -7.28 -25.14 8.25
N THR A 211 -7.12 -23.82 8.33
CA THR A 211 -8.06 -22.92 9.02
C THR A 211 -8.26 -21.65 8.20
N TYR A 212 -9.52 -21.35 7.94
CA TYR A 212 -9.93 -20.22 7.09
C TYR A 212 -10.75 -19.18 7.84
N ALA A 213 -10.68 -19.25 9.17
CA ALA A 213 -11.38 -18.32 10.04
C ALA A 213 -10.38 -17.64 10.99
N PHE A 214 -10.47 -16.33 11.09
CA PHE A 214 -9.76 -15.53 12.07
C PHE A 214 -10.76 -15.02 13.10
N VAL A 215 -10.52 -15.34 14.36
CA VAL A 215 -11.34 -14.85 15.47
C VAL A 215 -10.51 -13.87 16.28
N PRO A 216 -10.86 -12.58 16.29
CA PRO A 216 -10.15 -11.61 17.12
C PRO A 216 -10.38 -11.92 18.60
N THR A 217 -9.32 -11.90 19.40
CA THR A 217 -9.37 -12.23 20.82
C THR A 217 -9.85 -11.07 21.71
N GLY A 218 -10.15 -9.92 21.14
CA GLY A 218 -10.53 -8.71 21.88
C GLY A 218 -9.38 -8.01 22.61
N ALA A 219 -8.20 -8.60 22.64
CA ALA A 219 -6.98 -7.88 23.03
C ALA A 219 -6.59 -7.01 21.85
N GLY A 220 -6.70 -5.69 21.98
CA GLY A 220 -6.23 -4.76 20.95
C GLY A 220 -4.75 -5.00 20.66
N ILE A 221 -4.39 -4.83 19.38
CA ILE A 221 -3.00 -4.74 18.96
C ILE A 221 -2.48 -3.36 19.30
#